data_beb9c23845e27bf476a6f610bd7c4232
#
_entry.id   beb9c23845e27bf476a6f610bd7c4232
#
_cell.length_a   1.000
_cell.length_b   1.000
_cell.length_c   1.000
_cell.angle_alpha   90.00
_cell.angle_beta   90.00
_cell.angle_gamma   90.00
#
_symmetry.space_group_name_H-M   'P 1'
#
loop_
_entity.id
_entity.type
_entity.pdbx_description
1 polymer ?
#
loop_
_entity_poly.entity_id
_entity_poly.type
_entity_poly.pdbx_seq_one_letter_code
_entity_poly.pdbx_strand_id
1 'polypeptide(L)'
;MSEQLTFHFEVDGDNFTSAGQASVMMKKNLRQLGISPDTIRRVSIAMYEGEINMVIHAGGGAADVTVDEEGVKIVLEDQGPGIKDIEQAMQEGFSTAPDNIRSLGFGAGMGLPNMKRYTDTMEIESTPGVGTRITMRVNF
;
A
#
# COMPACT_ATOMS: atom_id res chain seq x y z
N MET A 1 -26.78 -6.34 -10.29
CA MET A 1 -25.58 -7.05 -9.82
C MET A 1 -24.38 -6.23 -10.24
N SER A 2 -23.58 -5.76 -9.29
CA SER A 2 -22.41 -4.97 -9.61
C SER A 2 -21.27 -5.86 -10.13
N GLU A 3 -20.61 -5.40 -11.17
CA GLU A 3 -19.43 -6.05 -11.69
C GLU A 3 -18.21 -5.65 -10.85
N GLN A 4 -17.34 -6.61 -10.58
CA GLN A 4 -16.10 -6.40 -9.87
C GLN A 4 -14.97 -7.00 -10.66
N LEU A 5 -13.85 -6.27 -10.71
CA LEU A 5 -12.60 -6.75 -11.27
C LEU A 5 -11.56 -6.79 -10.14
N THR A 6 -10.92 -7.95 -9.98
CA THR A 6 -9.93 -8.14 -8.93
C THR A 6 -8.56 -8.41 -9.56
N PHE A 7 -7.54 -7.72 -9.03
CA PHE A 7 -6.15 -7.86 -9.46
C PHE A 7 -5.32 -8.26 -8.25
N HIS A 8 -4.48 -9.26 -8.40
CA HIS A 8 -3.60 -9.76 -7.34
C HIS A 8 -2.15 -9.56 -7.72
N PHE A 9 -1.33 -9.06 -6.78
CA PHE A 9 0.09 -8.85 -6.96
C PHE A 9 0.87 -9.39 -5.78
N GLU A 10 1.92 -10.15 -6.06
CA GLU A 10 2.89 -10.53 -5.04
C GLU A 10 3.95 -9.44 -4.93
N VAL A 11 4.33 -9.10 -3.71
CA VAL A 11 5.36 -8.10 -3.43
C VAL A 11 6.60 -8.80 -2.89
N ASP A 12 7.70 -8.74 -3.66
CA ASP A 12 8.96 -9.38 -3.29
C ASP A 12 9.76 -8.48 -2.33
N GLY A 13 9.95 -8.95 -1.11
CA GLY A 13 10.69 -8.22 -0.09
C GLY A 13 12.20 -8.26 -0.24
N ASP A 14 12.73 -9.12 -1.10
CA ASP A 14 14.17 -9.28 -1.28
C ASP A 14 14.76 -8.34 -2.33
N ASN A 15 13.92 -7.62 -3.07
CA ASN A 15 14.36 -6.79 -4.18
C ASN A 15 13.78 -5.39 -4.13
N PHE A 16 14.55 -4.45 -3.56
CA PHE A 16 14.14 -3.05 -3.48
C PHE A 16 13.99 -2.38 -4.85
N THR A 17 14.69 -2.86 -5.88
CA THR A 17 14.60 -2.26 -7.21
C THR A 17 13.28 -2.60 -7.92
N SER A 18 12.60 -3.67 -7.50
CA SER A 18 11.28 -4.03 -8.02
C SER A 18 10.14 -3.46 -7.18
N ALA A 19 10.44 -2.79 -6.07
CA ALA A 19 9.42 -2.16 -5.25
C ALA A 19 8.68 -1.09 -6.05
N GLY A 20 7.36 -1.11 -5.98
CA GLY A 20 6.52 -0.20 -6.75
C GLY A 20 5.98 -0.78 -8.06
N GLN A 21 6.41 -1.96 -8.47
CA GLN A 21 5.93 -2.58 -9.71
C GLN A 21 4.43 -2.86 -9.68
N ALA A 22 3.88 -3.28 -8.55
CA ALA A 22 2.45 -3.55 -8.45
C ALA A 22 1.63 -2.28 -8.67
N SER A 23 2.05 -1.15 -8.10
CA SER A 23 1.36 0.13 -8.31
C SER A 23 1.46 0.61 -9.76
N VAL A 24 2.61 0.41 -10.41
CA VAL A 24 2.78 0.75 -11.83
C VAL A 24 1.86 -0.08 -12.70
N MET A 25 1.78 -1.39 -12.46
CA MET A 25 0.90 -2.29 -13.22
C MET A 25 -0.56 -1.95 -12.98
N MET A 26 -0.94 -1.65 -11.74
CA MET A 26 -2.32 -1.27 -11.43
C MET A 26 -2.70 0.06 -12.07
N LYS A 27 -1.79 1.00 -12.10
CA LYS A 27 -1.99 2.27 -12.81
C LYS A 27 -2.33 2.05 -14.28
N LYS A 28 -1.61 1.14 -14.93
CA LYS A 28 -1.86 0.76 -16.33
C LYS A 28 -3.25 0.13 -16.47
N ASN A 29 -3.61 -0.79 -15.57
CA ASN A 29 -4.91 -1.44 -15.59
C ASN A 29 -6.05 -0.43 -15.42
N LEU A 30 -5.90 0.53 -14.50
CA LEU A 30 -6.91 1.56 -14.28
C LEU A 30 -7.08 2.47 -15.50
N ARG A 31 -5.98 2.80 -16.19
CA ARG A 31 -6.06 3.57 -17.45
C ARG A 31 -6.85 2.82 -18.51
N GLN A 32 -6.64 1.53 -18.64
CA GLN A 32 -7.35 0.70 -19.61
C GLN A 32 -8.85 0.62 -19.29
N LEU A 33 -9.22 0.73 -18.02
CA LEU A 33 -10.62 0.74 -17.60
C LEU A 33 -11.28 2.12 -17.73
N GLY A 34 -10.53 3.13 -18.12
CA GLY A 34 -11.07 4.48 -18.29
C GLY A 34 -11.30 5.23 -16.98
N ILE A 35 -10.61 4.84 -15.93
CA ILE A 35 -10.73 5.49 -14.61
C ILE A 35 -10.11 6.90 -14.69
N SER A 36 -10.68 7.86 -13.93
CA SER A 36 -10.21 9.24 -13.96
C SER A 36 -8.76 9.38 -13.51
N PRO A 37 -8.00 10.34 -14.08
CA PRO A 37 -6.60 10.55 -13.69
C PRO A 37 -6.42 10.84 -12.20
N ASP A 38 -7.35 11.55 -11.55
CA ASP A 38 -7.26 11.83 -10.12
C ASP A 38 -7.35 10.56 -9.29
N THR A 39 -8.32 9.70 -9.60
CA THR A 39 -8.45 8.41 -8.91
C THR A 39 -7.23 7.53 -9.13
N ILE A 40 -6.72 7.47 -10.36
CA ILE A 40 -5.51 6.71 -10.69
C ILE A 40 -4.32 7.21 -9.84
N ARG A 41 -4.15 8.52 -9.73
CA ARG A 41 -3.08 9.13 -8.94
C ARG A 41 -3.18 8.71 -7.47
N ARG A 42 -4.36 8.82 -6.88
CA ARG A 42 -4.59 8.48 -5.48
C ARG A 42 -4.33 7.00 -5.19
N VAL A 43 -4.86 6.12 -6.03
CA VAL A 43 -4.63 4.67 -5.90
C VAL A 43 -3.15 4.34 -6.03
N SER A 44 -2.48 4.92 -7.02
CA SER A 44 -1.07 4.65 -7.29
C SER A 44 -0.17 5.07 -6.13
N ILE A 45 -0.42 6.24 -5.54
CA ILE A 45 0.37 6.72 -4.41
C ILE A 45 0.15 5.82 -3.19
N ALA A 46 -1.11 5.50 -2.87
CA ALA A 46 -1.43 4.66 -1.72
C ALA A 46 -0.81 3.26 -1.85
N MET A 47 -0.92 2.65 -3.03
CA MET A 47 -0.32 1.33 -3.28
C MET A 47 1.20 1.37 -3.20
N TYR A 48 1.82 2.39 -3.81
CA TYR A 48 3.28 2.51 -3.82
C TYR A 48 3.83 2.59 -2.39
N GLU A 49 3.25 3.45 -1.57
CA GLU A 49 3.67 3.60 -0.17
C GLU A 49 3.50 2.28 0.60
N GLY A 50 2.40 1.57 0.36
CA GLY A 50 2.15 0.27 0.99
C GLY A 50 3.14 -0.79 0.55
N GLU A 51 3.47 -0.84 -0.74
CA GLU A 51 4.48 -1.77 -1.26
C GLU A 51 5.85 -1.54 -0.62
N ILE A 52 6.27 -0.27 -0.53
CA ILE A 52 7.55 0.09 0.08
C ILE A 52 7.57 -0.33 1.55
N ASN A 53 6.47 -0.09 2.28
CA ASN A 53 6.38 -0.52 3.68
C ASN A 53 6.51 -2.05 3.82
N MET A 54 5.85 -2.82 2.95
CA MET A 54 5.95 -4.27 3.00
C MET A 54 7.38 -4.75 2.72
N VAL A 55 8.06 -4.13 1.77
CA VAL A 55 9.45 -4.48 1.43
C VAL A 55 10.38 -4.15 2.60
N ILE A 56 10.27 -2.96 3.18
CA ILE A 56 11.19 -2.50 4.22
C ILE A 56 10.95 -3.23 5.54
N HIS A 57 9.69 -3.40 5.94
CA HIS A 57 9.36 -3.82 7.31
C HIS A 57 8.88 -5.26 7.43
N ALA A 58 8.45 -5.89 6.34
CA ALA A 58 7.78 -7.19 6.41
C ALA A 58 8.38 -8.27 5.51
N GLY A 59 9.39 -7.94 4.71
CA GLY A 59 9.98 -8.92 3.78
C GLY A 59 9.07 -9.23 2.58
N GLY A 60 8.14 -8.33 2.25
CA GLY A 60 7.19 -8.50 1.15
C GLY A 60 5.78 -8.77 1.64
N GLY A 61 4.93 -9.23 0.73
CA GLY A 61 3.53 -9.49 1.01
C GLY A 61 2.72 -9.61 -0.25
N ALA A 62 1.43 -9.30 -0.15
CA ALA A 62 0.51 -9.34 -1.30
C ALA A 62 -0.38 -8.11 -1.33
N ALA A 63 -0.76 -7.71 -2.54
CA ALA A 63 -1.70 -6.62 -2.77
C ALA A 63 -2.86 -7.16 -3.61
N ASP A 64 -4.08 -6.99 -3.11
CA ASP A 64 -5.30 -7.33 -3.83
C ASP A 64 -6.10 -6.06 -4.07
N VAL A 65 -6.43 -5.79 -5.33
CA VAL A 65 -7.14 -4.58 -5.72
C VAL A 65 -8.45 -4.97 -6.40
N THR A 66 -9.56 -4.47 -5.89
CA THR A 66 -10.88 -4.71 -6.45
C THR A 66 -11.46 -3.39 -6.95
N VAL A 67 -11.86 -3.37 -8.23
CA VAL A 67 -12.54 -2.22 -8.84
C VAL A 67 -14.02 -2.56 -8.97
N ASP A 68 -14.87 -1.74 -8.39
CA ASP A 68 -16.33 -1.89 -8.48
C ASP A 68 -16.97 -0.58 -8.97
N GLU A 69 -18.31 -0.51 -8.93
CA GLU A 69 -19.04 0.67 -9.41
C GLU A 69 -18.81 1.92 -8.56
N GLU A 70 -18.40 1.75 -7.30
CA GLU A 70 -18.27 2.83 -6.34
C GLU A 70 -16.84 3.33 -6.16
N GLY A 71 -15.86 2.52 -6.54
CA GLY A 71 -14.47 2.90 -6.36
C GLY A 71 -13.49 1.74 -6.44
N VAL A 72 -12.34 1.95 -5.82
CA VAL A 72 -11.23 1.00 -5.80
C VAL A 72 -10.92 0.62 -4.36
N LYS A 73 -10.91 -0.67 -4.06
CA LYS A 73 -10.54 -1.21 -2.76
C LYS A 73 -9.16 -1.85 -2.87
N ILE A 74 -8.27 -1.49 -1.97
CA ILE A 74 -6.89 -1.99 -1.93
C ILE A 74 -6.69 -2.72 -0.60
N VAL A 75 -6.27 -3.98 -0.66
CA VAL A 75 -5.94 -4.77 0.53
C VAL A 75 -4.46 -5.15 0.44
N LEU A 76 -3.69 -4.70 1.41
CA LEU A 76 -2.27 -5.03 1.53
C LEU A 76 -2.11 -5.93 2.74
N GLU A 77 -1.52 -7.11 2.55
CA GLU A 77 -1.35 -8.08 3.61
C GLU A 77 0.06 -8.62 3.64
N ASP A 78 0.67 -8.63 4.82
CA ASP A 78 1.99 -9.19 5.03
C ASP A 78 2.01 -10.07 6.26
N GLN A 79 3.08 -10.86 6.40
CA GLN A 79 3.32 -11.75 7.53
C GLN A 79 4.60 -11.34 8.27
N GLY A 80 4.84 -10.04 8.32
CA GLY A 80 5.98 -9.46 9.00
C GLY A 80 5.77 -9.33 10.51
N PRO A 81 6.59 -8.48 11.16
CA PRO A 81 6.57 -8.38 12.62
C PRO A 81 5.33 -7.67 13.20
N GLY A 82 4.50 -7.09 12.35
CA GLY A 82 3.36 -6.29 12.79
C GLY A 82 3.76 -4.90 13.24
N ILE A 83 2.76 -4.13 13.67
CA ILE A 83 2.93 -2.76 14.15
C ILE A 83 2.56 -2.73 15.62
N LYS A 84 3.52 -2.37 16.48
CA LYS A 84 3.31 -2.34 17.93
C LYS A 84 2.41 -1.20 18.35
N ASP A 85 2.58 -0.03 17.75
CA ASP A 85 1.83 1.18 18.07
C ASP A 85 1.39 1.84 16.76
N ILE A 86 0.14 1.62 16.40
CA ILE A 86 -0.43 2.13 15.15
C ILE A 86 -0.49 3.67 15.17
N GLU A 87 -0.85 4.26 16.31
CA GLU A 87 -0.91 5.72 16.42
C GLU A 87 0.46 6.35 16.18
N GLN A 88 1.52 5.78 16.75
CA GLN A 88 2.88 6.24 16.54
C GLN A 88 3.30 6.06 15.08
N ALA A 89 2.95 4.91 14.48
CA ALA A 89 3.28 4.62 13.09
C ALA A 89 2.60 5.59 12.11
N MET A 90 1.46 6.17 12.51
CA MET A 90 0.75 7.16 11.70
C MET A 90 1.34 8.57 11.83
N GLN A 91 2.29 8.80 12.72
CA GLN A 91 2.94 10.10 12.86
C GLN A 91 3.93 10.32 11.72
N GLU A 92 3.88 11.52 11.13
CA GLU A 92 4.80 11.90 10.07
C GLU A 92 6.23 11.93 10.60
N GLY A 93 7.16 11.32 9.84
CA GLY A 93 8.57 11.27 10.20
C GLY A 93 8.97 10.10 11.09
N PHE A 94 8.01 9.36 11.69
CA PHE A 94 8.35 8.17 12.46
C PHE A 94 8.69 7.00 11.53
N SER A 95 9.83 6.35 11.75
CA SER A 95 10.23 5.20 10.97
C SER A 95 11.17 4.30 11.78
N THR A 96 10.99 2.97 11.62
CA THR A 96 11.90 1.95 12.15
C THR A 96 12.86 1.42 11.07
N ALA A 97 12.84 2.01 9.88
CA ALA A 97 13.68 1.56 8.78
C ALA A 97 15.17 1.74 9.12
N PRO A 98 16.04 0.77 8.73
CA PRO A 98 17.49 0.92 8.91
C PRO A 98 18.04 2.12 8.15
N ASP A 99 19.13 2.72 8.65
CA ASP A 99 19.74 3.91 8.06
C ASP A 99 20.14 3.71 6.60
N ASN A 100 20.65 2.54 6.25
CA ASN A 100 21.04 2.24 4.87
C ASN A 100 19.85 2.26 3.91
N ILE A 101 18.67 1.87 4.38
CA ILE A 101 17.43 1.93 3.59
C ILE A 101 16.93 3.36 3.49
N ARG A 102 17.01 4.12 4.57
CA ARG A 102 16.62 5.53 4.58
C ARG A 102 17.48 6.37 3.65
N SER A 103 18.77 6.05 3.55
CA SER A 103 19.67 6.75 2.65
C SER A 103 19.33 6.51 1.16
N LEU A 104 18.59 5.45 0.85
CA LEU A 104 18.07 5.19 -0.50
C LEU A 104 16.75 5.93 -0.78
N GLY A 105 16.25 6.71 0.18
CA GLY A 105 15.00 7.46 0.05
C GLY A 105 13.76 6.71 0.52
N PHE A 106 13.93 5.52 1.09
CA PHE A 106 12.82 4.72 1.61
C PHE A 106 12.71 4.87 3.12
N GLY A 107 11.50 4.65 3.66
CA GLY A 107 11.31 4.58 5.10
C GLY A 107 11.46 5.90 5.82
N ALA A 108 11.11 7.01 5.16
CA ALA A 108 11.22 8.36 5.73
C ALA A 108 10.11 8.69 6.74
N GLY A 109 9.24 7.72 7.08
CA GLY A 109 8.17 7.92 8.05
C GLY A 109 6.93 8.59 7.48
N MET A 110 6.78 8.63 6.15
CA MET A 110 5.62 9.25 5.49
C MET A 110 4.66 8.25 4.88
N GLY A 111 4.98 6.95 4.88
CA GLY A 111 4.20 5.92 4.20
C GLY A 111 2.75 5.86 4.67
N LEU A 112 2.51 5.51 5.93
CA LEU A 112 1.16 5.41 6.48
C LEU A 112 0.40 6.73 6.44
N PRO A 113 0.99 7.88 6.83
CA PRO A 113 0.31 9.17 6.67
C PRO A 113 -0.09 9.47 5.23
N ASN A 114 0.76 9.16 4.24
CA ASN A 114 0.43 9.36 2.83
C ASN A 114 -0.69 8.43 2.38
N MET A 115 -0.66 7.16 2.78
CA MET A 115 -1.72 6.21 2.46
C MET A 115 -3.07 6.72 2.94
N LYS A 116 -3.12 7.23 4.15
CA LYS A 116 -4.35 7.81 4.71
C LYS A 116 -4.78 9.06 3.96
N ARG A 117 -3.83 9.93 3.63
CA ARG A 117 -4.12 11.22 2.95
C ARG A 117 -4.77 11.04 1.58
N TYR A 118 -4.34 10.01 0.84
CA TYR A 118 -4.80 9.80 -0.54
C TYR A 118 -5.95 8.80 -0.67
N THR A 119 -6.49 8.29 0.44
CA THR A 119 -7.63 7.37 0.43
C THR A 119 -8.81 7.97 1.20
N ASP A 120 -10.01 7.50 0.88
CA ASP A 120 -11.23 7.93 1.58
C ASP A 120 -11.40 7.20 2.90
N THR A 121 -11.02 5.93 2.96
CA THR A 121 -11.00 5.14 4.18
C THR A 121 -9.73 4.31 4.25
N MET A 122 -9.23 4.10 5.47
CA MET A 122 -8.10 3.22 5.72
C MET A 122 -8.28 2.53 7.07
N GLU A 123 -8.22 1.20 7.06
CA GLU A 123 -8.29 0.39 8.27
C GLU A 123 -7.01 -0.43 8.37
N ILE A 124 -6.42 -0.47 9.56
CA ILE A 124 -5.20 -1.22 9.82
C ILE A 124 -5.50 -2.27 10.89
N GLU A 125 -5.27 -3.53 10.55
CA GLU A 125 -5.32 -4.65 11.49
C GLU A 125 -3.91 -5.19 11.59
N SER A 126 -3.33 -5.19 12.79
CA SER A 126 -1.98 -5.67 12.99
C SER A 126 -1.86 -6.43 14.30
N THR A 127 -1.17 -7.56 14.23
CA THR A 127 -0.85 -8.38 15.39
C THR A 127 0.66 -8.52 15.47
N PRO A 128 1.30 -7.98 16.54
CA PRO A 128 2.75 -8.12 16.68
C PRO A 128 3.19 -9.58 16.63
N GLY A 129 4.22 -9.85 15.82
CA GLY A 129 4.74 -11.20 15.60
C GLY A 129 3.97 -12.03 14.60
N VAL A 130 2.87 -11.53 14.04
CA VAL A 130 2.03 -12.25 13.07
C VAL A 130 2.01 -11.55 11.71
N GLY A 131 1.65 -10.27 11.67
CA GLY A 131 1.60 -9.51 10.42
C GLY A 131 0.64 -8.34 10.47
N THR A 132 0.47 -7.70 9.31
CA THR A 132 -0.35 -6.51 9.14
C THR A 132 -1.24 -6.65 7.91
N ARG A 133 -2.48 -6.20 8.04
CA ARG A 133 -3.42 -6.08 6.93
C ARG A 133 -3.94 -4.65 6.89
N ILE A 134 -3.79 -4.00 5.76
CA ILE A 134 -4.28 -2.63 5.55
C ILE A 134 -5.33 -2.66 4.45
N THR A 135 -6.52 -2.17 4.75
CA THR A 135 -7.62 -2.07 3.80
C THR A 135 -7.87 -0.60 3.53
N MET A 136 -7.75 -0.20 2.27
CA MET A 136 -7.95 1.18 1.84
C MET A 136 -9.03 1.24 0.77
N ARG A 137 -9.72 2.38 0.69
CA ARG A 137 -10.70 2.60 -0.36
C ARG A 137 -10.56 4.00 -0.94
N VAL A 138 -10.59 4.08 -2.27
CA VAL A 138 -10.65 5.33 -3.02
C VAL A 138 -11.97 5.34 -3.78
N ASN A 139 -12.89 6.23 -3.41
CA ASN A 139 -14.20 6.32 -4.05
C ASN A 139 -14.11 7.17 -5.33
N PHE A 140 -14.95 6.81 -6.29
CA PHE A 140 -15.09 7.60 -7.51
C PHE A 140 -15.76 8.93 -7.29
#